data_275b85168153fc6ce527a175b2ec9ffa
#
_entry.id   275b85168153fc6ce527a175b2ec9ffa
#
_cell.length_a   1.000
_cell.length_b   1.000
_cell.length_c   1.000
_cell.angle_alpha   90.00
_cell.angle_beta   90.00
_cell.angle_gamma   90.00
#
_symmetry.space_group_name_H-M   'P 1'
#
loop_
_entity.id
_entity.type
_entity.pdbx_description
1 polymer ?
#
loop_
_entity_poly.entity_id
_entity_poly.type
_entity_poly.pdbx_seq_one_letter_code
_entity_poly.pdbx_strand_id
1 'polypeptide(L)'
;MVKKINLWSGPRNISTATMYAFAQRADTCVYDEPLYAHYLTKTSADEYHPGAAEILSDMENDGAKVVHMMQGNHDRPIAFFKQMTHHLVELDWSFMDEMTNIILTRDPVDMLPSYAQQVATPTMTDVGYAAHLQLIEYLKKQGQEIIVLDSKRVLEDPQSILARLCEKINIPFDSAMLNWPAGPRPEDGIWAKYWYKNVHQSTGFGKYKKKTDPFPKKLRPLLEECQPIYDQLQKWVL
;
A
#
# COMPACT_ATOMS: atom_id res chain seq x y z
N MET A 1 18.20 -13.74 10.32
CA MET A 1 17.76 -12.33 10.17
C MET A 1 16.30 -12.29 9.76
N VAL A 2 15.51 -11.38 10.32
CA VAL A 2 14.12 -11.16 9.89
C VAL A 2 14.13 -10.49 8.51
N LYS A 3 13.36 -11.04 7.58
CA LYS A 3 13.15 -10.42 6.26
C LYS A 3 12.08 -9.32 6.38
N LYS A 4 12.42 -8.09 6.07
CA LYS A 4 11.56 -6.92 6.17
C LYS A 4 11.08 -6.52 4.77
N ILE A 5 9.76 -6.41 4.60
CA ILE A 5 9.13 -6.16 3.31
C ILE A 5 8.20 -4.95 3.46
N ASN A 6 8.44 -3.90 2.68
CA ASN A 6 7.53 -2.77 2.55
C ASN A 6 6.67 -2.93 1.30
N LEU A 7 5.38 -2.75 1.43
CA LEU A 7 4.44 -2.57 0.34
C LEU A 7 4.03 -1.09 0.28
N TRP A 8 4.59 -0.34 -0.63
CA TRP A 8 4.31 1.07 -0.86
C TRP A 8 3.15 1.23 -1.85
N SER A 9 2.06 1.81 -1.40
CA SER A 9 0.83 1.91 -2.19
C SER A 9 0.29 3.33 -2.25
N GLY A 10 -0.51 3.62 -3.26
CA GLY A 10 -1.50 4.69 -3.21
C GLY A 10 -2.81 4.19 -2.60
N PRO A 11 -3.81 5.07 -2.37
CA PRO A 11 -5.10 4.68 -1.83
C PRO A 11 -5.88 3.81 -2.83
N ARG A 12 -6.78 2.96 -2.31
CA ARG A 12 -7.71 2.13 -3.10
C ARG A 12 -7.05 1.15 -4.08
N ASN A 13 -5.83 0.72 -3.79
CA ASN A 13 -5.01 -0.15 -4.65
C ASN A 13 -4.98 -1.61 -4.21
N ILE A 14 -5.95 -2.10 -3.43
CA ILE A 14 -5.98 -3.46 -2.84
C ILE A 14 -4.83 -3.78 -1.87
N SER A 15 -4.14 -2.76 -1.33
CA SER A 15 -3.02 -2.96 -0.39
C SER A 15 -3.43 -3.74 0.87
N THR A 16 -4.63 -3.48 1.41
CA THR A 16 -5.16 -4.21 2.56
C THR A 16 -5.43 -5.69 2.22
N ALA A 17 -5.97 -6.00 1.05
CA ALA A 17 -6.12 -7.39 0.60
C ALA A 17 -4.76 -8.09 0.45
N THR A 18 -3.75 -7.37 -0.04
CA THR A 18 -2.37 -7.88 -0.12
C THR A 18 -1.78 -8.10 1.28
N MET A 19 -1.99 -7.18 2.22
CA MET A 19 -1.61 -7.37 3.63
C MET A 19 -2.30 -8.60 4.23
N TYR A 20 -3.60 -8.77 4.01
CA TYR A 20 -4.33 -9.95 4.47
C TYR A 20 -3.79 -11.25 3.88
N ALA A 21 -3.39 -11.25 2.60
CA ALA A 21 -2.73 -12.40 1.99
C ALA A 21 -1.42 -12.76 2.74
N PHE A 22 -0.58 -11.77 3.02
CA PHE A 22 0.64 -12.00 3.79
C PHE A 22 0.37 -12.43 5.24
N ALA A 23 -0.69 -11.93 5.87
CA ALA A 23 -1.11 -12.32 7.23
C ALA A 23 -1.56 -13.78 7.37
N GLN A 24 -1.92 -14.45 6.26
CA GLN A 24 -2.28 -15.89 6.30
C GLN A 24 -1.05 -16.80 6.41
N ARG A 25 0.14 -16.30 6.15
CA ARG A 25 1.38 -17.07 6.26
C ARG A 25 1.76 -17.26 7.73
N ALA A 26 2.08 -18.50 8.12
CA ALA A 26 2.48 -18.82 9.49
C ALA A 26 3.83 -18.19 9.89
N ASP A 27 4.66 -17.82 8.90
CA ASP A 27 6.00 -17.25 9.08
C ASP A 27 6.04 -15.70 9.01
N THR A 28 4.88 -15.03 8.91
CA THR A 28 4.80 -13.59 8.66
C THR A 28 4.01 -12.86 9.75
N CYS A 29 4.52 -11.75 10.25
CA CYS A 29 3.74 -10.72 10.96
C CYS A 29 3.53 -9.53 10.02
N VAL A 30 2.36 -8.88 10.12
CA VAL A 30 1.99 -7.76 9.27
C VAL A 30 1.71 -6.52 10.12
N TYR A 31 1.96 -5.36 9.53
CA TYR A 31 1.78 -4.05 10.15
C TYR A 31 1.05 -3.13 9.18
N ASP A 32 -0.08 -2.59 9.62
CA ASP A 32 -0.94 -1.72 8.83
C ASP A 32 -0.55 -0.26 9.02
N GLU A 33 0.02 0.36 8.00
CA GLU A 33 0.36 1.78 7.88
C GLU A 33 1.04 2.40 9.12
N PRO A 34 2.15 1.84 9.64
CA PRO A 34 2.76 2.35 10.87
C PRO A 34 3.19 3.83 10.80
N LEU A 35 3.43 4.39 9.62
CA LEU A 35 3.77 5.80 9.43
C LEU A 35 2.55 6.74 9.32
N TYR A 36 1.31 6.26 9.51
CA TYR A 36 0.12 7.09 9.28
C TYR A 36 0.03 8.28 10.25
N ALA A 37 0.23 8.04 11.55
CA ALA A 37 0.18 9.13 12.54
C ALA A 37 1.30 10.16 12.31
N HIS A 38 2.51 9.71 11.98
CA HIS A 38 3.59 10.61 11.57
C HIS A 38 3.19 11.50 10.39
N TYR A 39 2.62 10.91 9.33
CA TYR A 39 2.13 11.66 8.17
C TYR A 39 1.10 12.73 8.57
N LEU A 40 0.14 12.39 9.44
CA LEU A 40 -0.85 13.35 9.92
C LEU A 40 -0.23 14.49 10.72
N THR A 41 0.84 14.26 11.49
CA THR A 41 1.53 15.33 12.24
C THR A 41 2.36 16.26 11.36
N LYS A 42 2.71 15.83 10.13
CA LYS A 42 3.61 16.54 9.22
C LYS A 42 2.89 17.22 8.04
N THR A 43 1.60 17.04 7.97
CA THR A 43 0.78 17.58 6.87
C THR A 43 -0.54 18.13 7.41
N SER A 44 -1.31 18.84 6.59
CA SER A 44 -2.68 19.25 6.92
C SER A 44 -3.72 18.13 6.69
N ALA A 45 -3.28 16.89 6.50
CA ALA A 45 -4.19 15.77 6.25
C ALA A 45 -5.05 15.42 7.47
N ASP A 46 -4.62 15.78 8.67
CA ASP A 46 -5.39 15.67 9.92
C ASP A 46 -6.70 16.45 9.89
N GLU A 47 -6.79 17.52 9.10
CA GLU A 47 -7.99 18.33 8.96
C GLU A 47 -9.14 17.61 8.22
N TYR A 48 -8.83 16.64 7.35
CA TYR A 48 -9.83 16.01 6.47
C TYR A 48 -9.78 14.48 6.43
N HIS A 49 -8.75 13.84 6.99
CA HIS A 49 -8.72 12.37 7.05
C HIS A 49 -9.66 11.85 8.14
N PRO A 50 -10.56 10.89 7.81
CA PRO A 50 -11.45 10.30 8.79
C PRO A 50 -10.69 9.62 9.93
N GLY A 51 -11.04 9.96 11.17
CA GLY A 51 -10.45 9.36 12.37
C GLY A 51 -9.07 9.91 12.74
N ALA A 52 -8.62 11.03 12.15
CA ALA A 52 -7.29 11.59 12.41
C ALA A 52 -6.99 11.76 13.91
N ALA A 53 -7.92 12.32 14.69
CA ALA A 53 -7.75 12.52 16.13
C ALA A 53 -7.51 11.19 16.89
N GLU A 54 -8.22 10.12 16.52
CA GLU A 54 -8.04 8.78 17.12
C GLU A 54 -6.66 8.22 16.73
N ILE A 55 -6.29 8.32 15.45
CA ILE A 55 -4.99 7.86 14.94
C ILE A 55 -3.84 8.55 15.69
N LEU A 56 -3.91 9.88 15.82
CA LEU A 56 -2.90 10.66 16.52
C LEU A 56 -2.81 10.36 18.02
N SER A 57 -3.89 9.93 18.66
CA SER A 57 -3.89 9.57 20.07
C SER A 57 -3.42 8.14 20.36
N ASP A 58 -3.57 7.22 19.38
CA ASP A 58 -3.36 5.78 19.58
C ASP A 58 -2.00 5.31 19.04
N MET A 59 -1.46 5.97 18.01
CA MET A 59 -0.25 5.56 17.33
C MET A 59 0.98 6.40 17.71
N GLU A 60 2.19 5.83 17.49
CA GLU A 60 3.44 6.58 17.60
C GLU A 60 3.49 7.64 16.46
N ASN A 61 3.64 8.89 16.86
CA ASN A 61 3.66 10.07 15.99
C ASN A 61 5.08 10.45 15.52
N ASP A 62 6.10 9.94 16.21
CA ASP A 62 7.49 10.17 15.86
C ASP A 62 7.95 9.18 14.78
N GLY A 63 8.12 9.67 13.55
CA GLY A 63 8.54 8.84 12.43
C GLY A 63 9.89 8.13 12.64
N ALA A 64 10.83 8.73 13.37
CA ALA A 64 12.11 8.09 13.68
C ALA A 64 11.93 6.87 14.59
N LYS A 65 11.02 6.95 15.56
CA LYS A 65 10.69 5.82 16.43
C LYS A 65 9.96 4.72 15.65
N VAL A 66 9.04 5.10 14.74
CA VAL A 66 8.37 4.14 13.85
C VAL A 66 9.39 3.42 12.97
N VAL A 67 10.30 4.15 12.34
CA VAL A 67 11.39 3.57 11.54
C VAL A 67 12.27 2.63 12.38
N HIS A 68 12.62 3.03 13.59
CA HIS A 68 13.37 2.17 14.51
C HIS A 68 12.64 0.87 14.83
N MET A 69 11.33 0.91 15.06
CA MET A 69 10.50 -0.28 15.24
C MET A 69 10.52 -1.16 13.98
N MET A 70 10.35 -0.58 12.79
CA MET A 70 10.37 -1.31 11.52
C MET A 70 11.72 -2.01 11.26
N GLN A 71 12.84 -1.36 11.64
CA GLN A 71 14.17 -1.93 11.53
C GLN A 71 14.50 -2.96 12.63
N GLY A 72 13.73 -2.99 13.70
CA GLY A 72 13.94 -3.83 14.87
C GLY A 72 13.75 -5.34 14.64
N ASN A 73 13.64 -6.07 15.74
CA ASN A 73 13.30 -7.49 15.74
C ASN A 73 11.78 -7.67 15.70
N HIS A 74 11.35 -8.75 15.05
CA HIS A 74 9.94 -9.11 14.92
C HIS A 74 9.74 -10.57 15.30
N ASP A 75 8.52 -10.93 15.72
CA ASP A 75 8.18 -12.26 16.27
C ASP A 75 8.18 -13.38 15.20
N ARG A 76 8.23 -13.02 13.92
CA ARG A 76 8.21 -13.96 12.81
C ARG A 76 9.42 -13.75 11.89
N PRO A 77 9.79 -14.76 11.10
CA PRO A 77 10.86 -14.65 10.11
C PRO A 77 10.65 -13.56 9.05
N ILE A 78 9.39 -13.19 8.78
CA ILE A 78 9.02 -12.15 7.83
C ILE A 78 8.20 -11.08 8.55
N ALA A 79 8.60 -9.82 8.40
CA ALA A 79 7.82 -8.64 8.79
C ALA A 79 7.36 -7.90 7.54
N PHE A 80 6.05 -7.79 7.36
CA PHE A 80 5.44 -7.15 6.20
C PHE A 80 4.75 -5.87 6.64
N PHE A 81 5.16 -4.74 6.06
CA PHE A 81 4.64 -3.41 6.36
C PHE A 81 3.81 -2.92 5.16
N LYS A 82 2.51 -2.80 5.34
CA LYS A 82 1.67 -2.10 4.37
C LYS A 82 1.79 -0.60 4.64
N GLN A 83 2.18 0.16 3.63
CA GLN A 83 2.46 1.59 3.73
C GLN A 83 1.75 2.37 2.62
N MET A 84 1.46 3.64 2.89
CA MET A 84 1.14 4.59 1.84
C MET A 84 2.39 5.36 1.44
N THR A 85 2.69 5.44 0.14
CA THR A 85 3.93 6.05 -0.33
C THR A 85 4.00 7.54 0.03
N HIS A 86 2.84 8.23 0.08
CA HIS A 86 2.76 9.62 0.49
C HIS A 86 2.97 9.84 2.01
N HIS A 87 3.07 8.77 2.82
CA HIS A 87 3.45 8.89 4.22
C HIS A 87 4.97 9.09 4.41
N LEU A 88 5.80 9.00 3.36
CA LEU A 88 7.24 9.24 3.39
C LEU A 88 7.58 10.75 3.42
N VAL A 89 7.05 11.46 4.40
CA VAL A 89 7.27 12.91 4.60
C VAL A 89 8.30 13.13 5.70
N GLU A 90 9.25 14.04 5.49
CA GLU A 90 10.26 14.44 6.49
C GLU A 90 10.96 13.25 7.18
N LEU A 91 11.30 12.21 6.41
CA LEU A 91 12.02 11.02 6.87
C LEU A 91 13.33 10.87 6.08
N ASP A 92 14.35 10.35 6.74
CA ASP A 92 15.51 9.78 6.05
C ASP A 92 15.11 8.41 5.47
N TRP A 93 15.23 8.26 4.15
CA TRP A 93 14.80 7.05 3.44
C TRP A 93 15.81 5.91 3.52
N SER A 94 16.99 6.11 4.10
CA SER A 94 18.03 5.09 4.23
C SER A 94 17.58 3.83 4.99
N PHE A 95 16.53 3.93 5.80
CA PHE A 95 15.95 2.75 6.45
C PHE A 95 15.44 1.69 5.46
N MET A 96 15.13 2.08 4.23
CA MET A 96 14.66 1.18 3.18
C MET A 96 15.79 0.39 2.50
N ASP A 97 17.07 0.77 2.71
CA ASP A 97 18.19 0.20 1.98
C ASP A 97 18.39 -1.30 2.29
N GLU A 98 18.04 -1.73 3.50
CA GLU A 98 18.11 -3.13 3.93
C GLU A 98 16.75 -3.85 3.90
N MET A 99 15.73 -3.23 3.32
CA MET A 99 14.38 -3.79 3.20
C MET A 99 14.06 -4.15 1.76
N THR A 100 13.19 -5.12 1.57
CA THR A 100 12.58 -5.38 0.26
C THR A 100 11.46 -4.38 0.04
N ASN A 101 11.55 -3.58 -1.03
CA ASN A 101 10.57 -2.55 -1.33
C ASN A 101 9.74 -2.93 -2.56
N ILE A 102 8.42 -3.01 -2.39
CA ILE A 102 7.45 -3.35 -3.42
C ILE A 102 6.52 -2.15 -3.59
N ILE A 103 6.28 -1.74 -4.81
CA ILE A 103 5.31 -0.69 -5.14
C ILE A 103 4.04 -1.35 -5.66
N LEU A 104 2.90 -0.97 -5.10
CA LEU A 104 1.59 -1.43 -5.58
C LEU A 104 0.86 -0.24 -6.22
N THR A 105 0.59 -0.37 -7.52
CA THR A 105 -0.10 0.65 -8.30
C THR A 105 -1.45 0.17 -8.82
N ARG A 106 -2.26 1.08 -9.32
CA ARG A 106 -3.55 0.81 -9.96
C ARG A 106 -3.79 1.82 -11.06
N ASP A 107 -4.49 1.42 -12.13
CA ASP A 107 -4.94 2.34 -13.17
C ASP A 107 -5.72 3.52 -12.56
N PRO A 108 -5.29 4.78 -12.79
CA PRO A 108 -5.97 5.94 -12.23
C PRO A 108 -7.42 6.07 -12.71
N VAL A 109 -7.78 5.53 -13.88
CA VAL A 109 -9.17 5.45 -14.35
C VAL A 109 -10.06 4.67 -13.38
N ASP A 110 -9.53 3.60 -12.78
CA ASP A 110 -10.24 2.79 -11.79
C ASP A 110 -10.12 3.34 -10.36
N MET A 111 -8.96 3.92 -10.03
CA MET A 111 -8.64 4.34 -8.67
C MET A 111 -9.33 5.66 -8.31
N LEU A 112 -9.19 6.70 -9.13
CA LEU A 112 -9.65 8.05 -8.80
C LEU A 112 -11.16 8.13 -8.48
N PRO A 113 -12.08 7.53 -9.26
CA PRO A 113 -13.50 7.55 -8.92
C PRO A 113 -13.82 6.80 -7.61
N SER A 114 -13.01 5.79 -7.25
CA SER A 114 -13.18 5.06 -5.98
C SER A 114 -12.71 5.90 -4.78
N TYR A 115 -11.62 6.62 -4.94
CA TYR A 115 -11.06 7.46 -3.89
C TYR A 115 -11.91 8.72 -3.65
N ALA A 116 -12.43 9.32 -4.72
CA ALA A 116 -13.30 10.51 -4.65
C ALA A 116 -14.65 10.27 -3.94
N GLN A 117 -14.99 9.03 -3.59
CA GLN A 117 -16.12 8.71 -2.71
C GLN A 117 -15.83 9.04 -1.24
N GLN A 118 -14.56 9.10 -0.84
CA GLN A 118 -14.13 9.39 0.53
C GLN A 118 -13.51 10.79 0.64
N VAL A 119 -12.71 11.18 -0.34
CA VAL A 119 -12.04 12.50 -0.41
C VAL A 119 -12.63 13.26 -1.60
N ALA A 120 -13.43 14.31 -1.32
CA ALA A 120 -14.22 14.99 -2.35
C ALA A 120 -13.38 15.66 -3.45
N THR A 121 -12.19 16.15 -3.09
CA THR A 121 -11.27 16.85 -3.99
C THR A 121 -9.85 16.29 -3.82
N PRO A 122 -9.57 15.09 -4.37
CA PRO A 122 -8.26 14.48 -4.27
C PRO A 122 -7.21 15.27 -5.06
N THR A 123 -5.99 15.33 -4.51
CA THR A 123 -4.83 15.95 -5.11
C THR A 123 -3.79 14.90 -5.54
N MET A 124 -2.75 15.32 -6.29
CA MET A 124 -1.63 14.44 -6.66
C MET A 124 -0.91 13.87 -5.42
N THR A 125 -0.81 14.64 -4.34
CA THR A 125 -0.22 14.18 -3.07
C THR A 125 -1.04 13.05 -2.47
N ASP A 126 -2.36 13.19 -2.40
CA ASP A 126 -3.25 12.18 -1.80
C ASP A 126 -3.21 10.83 -2.54
N VAL A 127 -3.06 10.87 -3.86
CA VAL A 127 -3.11 9.66 -4.69
C VAL A 127 -1.78 8.95 -4.84
N GLY A 128 -0.66 9.62 -4.50
CA GLY A 128 0.66 9.03 -4.33
C GLY A 128 1.43 8.66 -5.61
N TYR A 129 0.95 8.99 -6.83
CA TYR A 129 1.67 8.60 -8.07
C TYR A 129 3.02 9.29 -8.19
N ALA A 130 3.11 10.59 -7.88
CA ALA A 130 4.38 11.30 -7.91
C ALA A 130 5.36 10.72 -6.86
N ALA A 131 4.87 10.36 -5.68
CA ALA A 131 5.67 9.72 -4.64
C ALA A 131 6.20 8.35 -5.07
N HIS A 132 5.45 7.57 -5.86
CA HIS A 132 5.95 6.32 -6.44
C HIS A 132 7.17 6.54 -7.35
N LEU A 133 7.17 7.58 -8.20
CA LEU A 133 8.33 7.89 -9.04
C LEU A 133 9.54 8.32 -8.21
N GLN A 134 9.35 9.17 -7.21
CA GLN A 134 10.43 9.59 -6.30
C GLN A 134 11.04 8.37 -5.58
N LEU A 135 10.19 7.45 -5.11
CA LEU A 135 10.64 6.20 -4.49
C LEU A 135 11.45 5.35 -5.47
N ILE A 136 10.99 5.18 -6.72
CA ILE A 136 11.75 4.43 -7.74
C ILE A 136 13.11 5.07 -8.01
N GLU A 137 13.18 6.39 -8.10
CA GLU A 137 14.45 7.10 -8.30
C GLU A 137 15.42 6.87 -7.14
N TYR A 138 14.90 6.91 -5.91
CA TYR A 138 15.68 6.59 -4.72
C TYR A 138 16.20 5.16 -4.77
N LEU A 139 15.32 4.17 -4.93
CA LEU A 139 15.67 2.75 -4.95
C LEU A 139 16.72 2.43 -6.04
N LYS A 140 16.59 3.04 -7.22
CA LYS A 140 17.59 2.93 -8.29
C LYS A 140 18.97 3.47 -7.90
N LYS A 141 19.01 4.62 -7.20
CA LYS A 141 20.28 5.17 -6.71
C LYS A 141 20.95 4.24 -5.71
N GLN A 142 20.17 3.51 -4.92
CA GLN A 142 20.68 2.52 -3.97
C GLN A 142 21.00 1.16 -4.63
N GLY A 143 20.85 1.03 -5.96
CA GLY A 143 21.09 -0.22 -6.67
C GLY A 143 20.06 -1.31 -6.38
N GLN A 144 18.90 -0.96 -5.80
CA GLN A 144 17.84 -1.90 -5.51
C GLN A 144 17.05 -2.25 -6.77
N GLU A 145 16.59 -3.49 -6.81
CA GLU A 145 15.68 -3.93 -7.86
C GLU A 145 14.30 -3.29 -7.70
N ILE A 146 13.72 -2.83 -8.79
CA ILE A 146 12.38 -2.23 -8.80
C ILE A 146 11.34 -3.32 -9.00
N ILE A 147 10.46 -3.47 -8.03
CA ILE A 147 9.36 -4.45 -8.02
C ILE A 147 8.06 -3.68 -7.98
N VAL A 148 7.25 -3.81 -9.03
CA VAL A 148 5.92 -3.17 -9.11
C VAL A 148 4.86 -4.24 -9.26
N LEU A 149 3.81 -4.15 -8.45
CA LEU A 149 2.56 -4.89 -8.60
C LEU A 149 1.50 -3.97 -9.20
N ASP A 150 0.76 -4.47 -10.16
CA ASP A 150 -0.44 -3.82 -10.67
C ASP A 150 -1.69 -4.49 -10.11
N SER A 151 -2.58 -3.70 -9.51
CA SER A 151 -3.79 -4.19 -8.84
C SER A 151 -4.68 -5.01 -9.78
N LYS A 152 -4.78 -4.63 -11.07
CA LYS A 152 -5.58 -5.36 -12.05
C LYS A 152 -5.00 -6.74 -12.28
N ARG A 153 -3.69 -6.85 -12.52
CA ARG A 153 -3.02 -8.14 -12.72
C ARG A 153 -3.17 -9.07 -11.52
N VAL A 154 -3.02 -8.53 -10.29
CA VAL A 154 -3.24 -9.30 -9.07
C VAL A 154 -4.69 -9.81 -8.99
N LEU A 155 -5.69 -8.99 -9.36
CA LEU A 155 -7.10 -9.40 -9.33
C LEU A 155 -7.47 -10.35 -10.47
N GLU A 156 -6.78 -10.32 -11.60
CA GLU A 156 -7.01 -11.24 -12.74
C GLU A 156 -6.42 -12.63 -12.47
N ASP A 157 -5.23 -12.71 -11.89
CA ASP A 157 -4.56 -13.98 -11.54
C ASP A 157 -3.74 -13.83 -10.23
N PRO A 158 -4.39 -13.84 -9.07
CA PRO A 158 -3.72 -13.65 -7.79
C PRO A 158 -2.69 -14.74 -7.50
N GLN A 159 -2.96 -15.99 -7.86
CA GLN A 159 -2.05 -17.10 -7.59
C GLN A 159 -0.73 -16.94 -8.35
N SER A 160 -0.79 -16.69 -9.64
CA SER A 160 0.40 -16.55 -10.49
C SER A 160 1.22 -15.32 -10.10
N ILE A 161 0.57 -14.19 -9.87
CA ILE A 161 1.25 -12.93 -9.53
C ILE A 161 1.90 -13.02 -8.15
N LEU A 162 1.20 -13.57 -7.15
CA LEU A 162 1.78 -13.74 -5.80
C LEU A 162 2.91 -14.78 -5.78
N ALA A 163 2.81 -15.86 -6.58
CA ALA A 163 3.89 -16.83 -6.71
C ALA A 163 5.15 -16.18 -7.32
N ARG A 164 5.00 -15.41 -8.40
CA ARG A 164 6.11 -14.64 -9.01
C ARG A 164 6.69 -13.60 -8.06
N LEU A 165 5.84 -12.91 -7.29
CA LEU A 165 6.30 -11.98 -6.27
C LEU A 165 7.13 -12.70 -5.21
N CYS A 166 6.63 -13.81 -4.67
CA CYS A 166 7.34 -14.60 -3.66
C CYS A 166 8.71 -15.09 -4.16
N GLU A 167 8.76 -15.60 -5.39
CA GLU A 167 10.02 -15.96 -6.06
C GLU A 167 10.97 -14.76 -6.14
N LYS A 168 10.47 -13.62 -6.62
CA LYS A 168 11.23 -12.39 -6.79
C LYS A 168 11.83 -11.87 -5.49
N ILE A 169 11.11 -12.00 -4.40
CA ILE A 169 11.56 -11.57 -3.07
C ILE A 169 12.20 -12.70 -2.25
N ASN A 170 12.51 -13.84 -2.86
CA ASN A 170 13.16 -15.01 -2.24
C ASN A 170 12.44 -15.50 -0.97
N ILE A 171 11.14 -15.76 -1.07
CA ILE A 171 10.34 -16.51 -0.08
C ILE A 171 9.51 -17.58 -0.78
N PRO A 172 9.19 -18.71 -0.14
CA PRO A 172 8.30 -19.70 -0.75
C PRO A 172 6.89 -19.13 -0.90
N PHE A 173 6.23 -19.44 -2.01
CA PHE A 173 4.81 -19.16 -2.14
C PHE A 173 4.00 -20.07 -1.22
N ASP A 174 3.02 -19.49 -0.51
CA ASP A 174 2.08 -20.21 0.34
C ASP A 174 0.66 -20.02 -0.20
N SER A 175 -0.04 -21.10 -0.52
CA SER A 175 -1.41 -21.03 -1.05
C SER A 175 -2.42 -20.45 -0.05
N ALA A 176 -2.12 -20.44 1.25
CA ALA A 176 -2.90 -19.75 2.27
C ALA A 176 -3.08 -18.26 1.96
N MET A 177 -2.13 -17.64 1.24
CA MET A 177 -2.20 -16.23 0.81
C MET A 177 -3.41 -15.91 -0.09
N LEU A 178 -4.06 -16.91 -0.65
CA LEU A 178 -5.18 -16.70 -1.58
C LEU A 178 -6.53 -16.50 -0.89
N ASN A 179 -6.65 -16.90 0.39
CA ASN A 179 -7.92 -16.87 1.11
C ASN A 179 -7.72 -16.41 2.55
N TRP A 180 -8.69 -15.66 3.08
CA TRP A 180 -8.75 -15.20 4.47
C TRP A 180 -10.19 -15.19 5.00
N PRO A 181 -10.39 -15.24 6.32
CA PRO A 181 -11.73 -15.10 6.91
C PRO A 181 -12.31 -13.71 6.65
N ALA A 182 -13.63 -13.63 6.40
CA ALA A 182 -14.33 -12.34 6.36
C ALA A 182 -14.40 -11.70 7.75
N GLY A 183 -14.49 -10.37 7.77
CA GLY A 183 -14.64 -9.57 8.99
C GLY A 183 -13.41 -8.74 9.33
N PRO A 184 -13.51 -7.92 10.39
CA PRO A 184 -12.38 -7.19 10.97
C PRO A 184 -11.30 -8.14 11.48
N ARG A 185 -10.05 -7.70 11.46
CA ARG A 185 -8.89 -8.51 11.79
C ARG A 185 -8.04 -7.82 12.87
N PRO A 186 -7.30 -8.60 13.70
CA PRO A 186 -6.43 -8.02 14.74
C PRO A 186 -5.35 -7.09 14.22
N GLU A 187 -4.91 -7.32 12.98
CA GLU A 187 -3.89 -6.52 12.31
C GLU A 187 -4.39 -5.20 11.68
N ASP A 188 -5.72 -4.98 11.68
CA ASP A 188 -6.30 -3.76 11.12
C ASP A 188 -5.98 -2.54 11.98
N GLY A 189 -5.56 -1.45 11.31
CA GLY A 189 -5.46 -0.16 11.97
C GLY A 189 -6.84 0.39 12.39
N ILE A 190 -6.87 1.29 13.37
CA ILE A 190 -8.10 1.88 13.93
C ILE A 190 -8.95 2.63 12.90
N TRP A 191 -8.36 3.02 11.79
CA TRP A 191 -9.05 3.64 10.64
C TRP A 191 -9.84 2.65 9.78
N ALA A 192 -9.73 1.34 10.02
CA ALA A 192 -10.40 0.30 9.24
C ALA A 192 -11.92 0.51 9.12
N LYS A 193 -12.57 1.01 10.18
CA LYS A 193 -14.01 1.35 10.20
C LYS A 193 -14.41 2.35 9.10
N TYR A 194 -13.49 3.18 8.64
CA TYR A 194 -13.74 4.17 7.59
C TYR A 194 -13.40 3.64 6.18
N TRP A 195 -12.40 2.77 6.07
CA TRP A 195 -11.79 2.42 4.79
C TRP A 195 -11.99 0.97 4.37
N TYR A 196 -12.21 0.01 5.31
CA TYR A 196 -12.08 -1.43 5.05
C TYR A 196 -13.40 -2.17 4.84
N LYS A 197 -14.53 -1.44 4.73
CA LYS A 197 -15.86 -2.03 4.52
C LYS A 197 -15.89 -3.13 3.46
N ASN A 198 -15.24 -2.92 2.31
CA ASN A 198 -15.27 -3.87 1.20
C ASN A 198 -14.34 -5.08 1.45
N VAL A 199 -13.14 -4.84 2.01
CA VAL A 199 -12.19 -5.92 2.28
C VAL A 199 -12.69 -6.80 3.43
N HIS A 200 -13.36 -6.24 4.44
CA HIS A 200 -14.01 -7.01 5.51
C HIS A 200 -15.11 -7.97 5.00
N GLN A 201 -15.70 -7.71 3.86
CA GLN A 201 -16.69 -8.61 3.23
C GLN A 201 -16.03 -9.64 2.31
N SER A 202 -14.74 -9.57 2.08
CA SER A 202 -14.02 -10.48 1.20
C SER A 202 -13.42 -11.67 1.96
N THR A 203 -13.26 -12.77 1.23
CA THR A 203 -12.57 -13.98 1.71
C THR A 203 -11.39 -14.35 0.81
N GLY A 204 -10.94 -13.43 -0.02
CA GLY A 204 -9.87 -13.58 -1.00
C GLY A 204 -9.86 -12.41 -1.97
N PHE A 205 -8.97 -12.45 -2.96
CA PHE A 205 -8.93 -11.45 -4.01
C PHE A 205 -10.20 -11.53 -4.87
N GLY A 206 -10.94 -10.41 -4.94
CA GLY A 206 -12.11 -10.32 -5.81
C GLY A 206 -11.70 -10.32 -7.30
N LYS A 207 -12.60 -10.77 -8.17
CA LYS A 207 -12.35 -10.68 -9.61
C LYS A 207 -12.31 -9.23 -10.08
N TYR A 208 -11.35 -8.92 -10.95
CA TYR A 208 -11.32 -7.61 -11.60
C TYR A 208 -12.63 -7.37 -12.37
N LYS A 209 -13.22 -6.21 -12.18
CA LYS A 209 -14.40 -5.76 -12.91
C LYS A 209 -14.10 -4.40 -13.52
N LYS A 210 -14.06 -4.34 -14.85
CA LYS A 210 -13.89 -3.06 -15.56
C LYS A 210 -15.08 -2.16 -15.24
N LYS A 211 -14.80 -0.91 -14.87
CA LYS A 211 -15.86 0.10 -14.70
C LYS A 211 -16.43 0.49 -16.05
N THR A 212 -17.75 0.54 -16.12
CA THR A 212 -18.49 0.92 -17.34
C THR A 212 -19.08 2.33 -17.26
N ASP A 213 -19.13 2.87 -16.03
CA ASP A 213 -19.65 4.23 -15.82
C ASP A 213 -18.73 5.28 -16.45
N PRO A 214 -19.30 6.38 -16.98
CA PRO A 214 -18.48 7.48 -17.49
C PRO A 214 -17.54 8.04 -16.44
N PHE A 215 -16.29 8.29 -16.81
CA PHE A 215 -15.32 8.88 -15.90
C PHE A 215 -15.76 10.30 -15.47
N PRO A 216 -15.75 10.63 -14.15
CA PRO A 216 -16.21 11.91 -13.62
C PRO A 216 -15.41 13.08 -14.20
N LYS A 217 -16.12 14.04 -14.82
CA LYS A 217 -15.49 15.21 -15.47
C LYS A 217 -14.56 15.98 -14.54
N LYS A 218 -14.95 16.15 -13.27
CA LYS A 218 -14.15 16.88 -12.25
C LYS A 218 -12.79 16.26 -11.94
N LEU A 219 -12.61 14.97 -12.21
CA LEU A 219 -11.36 14.24 -11.95
C LEU A 219 -10.44 14.17 -13.18
N ARG A 220 -10.88 14.68 -14.35
CA ARG A 220 -10.08 14.62 -15.59
C ARG A 220 -8.71 15.33 -15.47
N PRO A 221 -8.60 16.53 -14.89
CA PRO A 221 -7.28 17.16 -14.75
C PRO A 221 -6.30 16.29 -13.96
N LEU A 222 -6.75 15.72 -12.82
CA LEU A 222 -5.91 14.84 -12.02
C LEU A 222 -5.59 13.51 -12.75
N LEU A 223 -6.53 12.99 -13.55
CA LEU A 223 -6.27 11.82 -14.40
C LEU A 223 -5.16 12.09 -15.40
N GLU A 224 -5.20 13.25 -16.08
CA GLU A 224 -4.19 13.67 -17.07
C GLU A 224 -2.79 13.79 -16.46
N GLU A 225 -2.69 14.14 -15.18
CA GLU A 225 -1.43 14.15 -14.44
C GLU A 225 -1.00 12.74 -13.99
N CYS A 226 -1.92 11.90 -13.55
CA CYS A 226 -1.61 10.57 -13.03
C CYS A 226 -1.30 9.54 -14.12
N GLN A 227 -1.99 9.61 -15.27
CA GLN A 227 -1.90 8.59 -16.33
C GLN A 227 -0.48 8.40 -16.87
N PRO A 228 0.28 9.46 -17.22
CA PRO A 228 1.66 9.29 -17.69
C PRO A 228 2.56 8.60 -16.66
N ILE A 229 2.33 8.86 -15.38
CA ILE A 229 3.09 8.24 -14.29
C ILE A 229 2.76 6.74 -14.20
N TYR A 230 1.46 6.39 -14.21
CA TYR A 230 1.03 5.01 -14.22
C TYR A 230 1.60 4.24 -15.42
N ASP A 231 1.55 4.82 -16.62
CA ASP A 231 2.12 4.22 -17.84
C ASP A 231 3.63 4.00 -17.71
N GLN A 232 4.33 4.91 -17.03
CA GLN A 232 5.75 4.73 -16.73
C GLN A 232 6.00 3.58 -15.75
N LEU A 233 5.16 3.41 -14.73
CA LEU A 233 5.28 2.32 -13.74
C LEU A 233 5.10 0.94 -14.38
N GLN A 234 4.34 0.82 -15.48
CA GLN A 234 4.11 -0.43 -16.20
C GLN A 234 5.40 -1.10 -16.69
N LYS A 235 6.51 -0.36 -16.82
CA LYS A 235 7.82 -0.90 -17.24
C LYS A 235 8.42 -1.89 -16.23
N TRP A 236 7.99 -1.85 -14.96
CA TRP A 236 8.52 -2.68 -13.87
C TRP A 236 7.48 -3.62 -13.28
N VAL A 237 6.29 -3.67 -13.87
CA VAL A 237 5.21 -4.54 -13.39
C VAL A 237 5.55 -6.01 -13.64
N LEU A 238 5.36 -6.85 -12.58
CA LEU A 238 5.51 -8.30 -12.62
C LEU A 238 4.48 -8.96 -13.54
#